data_6617137ec6340db00c3455ec99f5c3df
#
_entry.id   6617137ec6340db00c3455ec99f5c3df
#
_cell.length_a   1.000
_cell.length_b   1.000
_cell.length_c   1.000
_cell.angle_alpha   90.00
_cell.angle_beta   90.00
_cell.angle_gamma   90.00
#
_symmetry.space_group_name_H-M   'P 1'
#
loop_
_entity.id
_entity.type
_entity.pdbx_description
1 polymer ?
#
loop_
_entity_poly.entity_id
_entity_poly.type
_entity_poly.pdbx_seq_one_letter_code
_entity_poly.pdbx_strand_id
1 'polypeptide(L)'
;TIIPRRNLELDDINYLTISAFKKQVADQTIAVDEVNFPEVEICASLSDIQDEQHSVVGDWYSNTDLTEASVTYRFSLRGNFKREKWIEEQREEIARRKRDDAKVPAECVLDPELLDYSSYVDFPIGEYRHTIYGGGRPSNECESWLLQMIRVEILDALRDAERELVAGGEQRLLFRVLRQSGDSRYTDVKRLINDLKNAIDADPSLTAIKKEVQELLARVSLSSPDEDHSIGLQFTAIEAAEILKKIGMTYGANPITVARNGLGRNNLLYLALVLSQLAKPTNIAAGDDAFVC
;
A
#
# COMPACT_ATOMS: atom_id res chain seq x y z
N THR A 1 5.24 -3.60 -2.76
CA THR A 1 4.08 -3.18 -1.94
C THR A 1 2.84 -3.58 -2.72
N ILE A 2 2.11 -4.60 -2.26
CA ILE A 2 0.84 -4.98 -2.88
C ILE A 2 -0.10 -3.80 -2.62
N ILE A 3 -0.45 -3.06 -3.67
CA ILE A 3 -1.55 -2.09 -3.59
C ILE A 3 -2.77 -2.93 -3.24
N PRO A 4 -3.39 -2.76 -2.06
CA PRO A 4 -4.58 -3.49 -1.74
C PRO A 4 -5.63 -3.13 -2.79
N ARG A 5 -6.10 -4.12 -3.56
CA ARG A 5 -7.20 -3.95 -4.50
C ARG A 5 -8.47 -3.74 -3.69
N ARG A 6 -8.68 -2.54 -3.23
CA ARG A 6 -9.86 -2.17 -2.47
C ARG A 6 -10.90 -1.63 -3.44
N ASN A 7 -12.07 -2.26 -3.46
CA ASN A 7 -13.24 -1.60 -4.00
C ASN A 7 -13.57 -0.40 -3.12
N LEU A 8 -14.03 0.67 -3.72
CA LEU A 8 -14.53 1.82 -2.99
C LEU A 8 -15.76 1.42 -2.18
N GLU A 9 -15.89 2.03 -1.02
CA GLU A 9 -17.08 1.96 -0.18
C GLU A 9 -18.00 3.14 -0.48
N LEU A 10 -19.20 3.13 0.07
CA LEU A 10 -20.17 4.19 -0.17
C LEU A 10 -19.65 5.56 0.27
N ASP A 11 -18.90 5.60 1.37
CA ASP A 11 -18.32 6.83 1.94
C ASP A 11 -17.18 7.42 1.10
N ASP A 12 -16.61 6.64 0.17
CA ASP A 12 -15.60 7.12 -0.77
C ASP A 12 -16.22 7.89 -1.96
N ILE A 13 -17.55 7.81 -2.13
CA ILE A 13 -18.27 8.50 -3.21
C ILE A 13 -18.83 9.83 -2.68
N ASN A 14 -18.74 10.88 -3.49
CA ASN A 14 -19.24 12.19 -3.10
C ASN A 14 -20.71 12.14 -2.65
N TYR A 15 -20.98 12.54 -1.41
CA TYR A 15 -22.31 12.53 -0.79
C TYR A 15 -23.37 13.29 -1.62
N LEU A 16 -23.02 14.43 -2.21
CA LEU A 16 -23.96 15.21 -3.02
C LEU A 16 -24.37 14.44 -4.30
N THR A 17 -23.44 13.70 -4.88
CA THR A 17 -23.70 12.86 -6.06
C THR A 17 -24.64 11.70 -5.70
N ILE A 18 -24.41 11.04 -4.55
CA ILE A 18 -25.27 9.98 -4.05
C ILE A 18 -26.67 10.52 -3.76
N SER A 19 -26.76 11.68 -3.10
CA SER A 19 -28.05 12.32 -2.79
C SER A 19 -28.82 12.69 -4.06
N ALA A 20 -28.14 13.25 -5.07
CA ALA A 20 -28.75 13.57 -6.35
C ALA A 20 -29.26 12.31 -7.08
N PHE A 21 -28.45 11.24 -7.08
CA PHE A 21 -28.86 9.94 -7.63
C PHE A 21 -30.10 9.39 -6.94
N LYS A 22 -30.12 9.37 -5.61
CA LYS A 22 -31.28 8.88 -4.85
C LYS A 22 -32.55 9.66 -5.15
N LYS A 23 -32.44 11.00 -5.31
CA LYS A 23 -33.56 11.84 -5.72
C LYS A 23 -34.03 11.53 -7.14
N GLN A 24 -33.14 11.32 -8.10
CA GLN A 24 -33.50 10.92 -9.46
C GLN A 24 -34.24 9.58 -9.48
N VAL A 25 -33.79 8.58 -8.69
CA VAL A 25 -34.49 7.30 -8.58
C VAL A 25 -35.88 7.46 -7.98
N ALA A 26 -36.04 8.30 -6.92
CA ALA A 26 -37.29 8.51 -6.23
C ALA A 26 -38.31 9.32 -7.04
N ASP A 27 -37.83 10.13 -7.99
CA ASP A 27 -38.67 10.95 -8.87
C ASP A 27 -39.22 10.10 -10.03
N GLN A 28 -40.51 9.88 -10.00
CA GLN A 28 -41.22 9.11 -11.04
C GLN A 28 -41.40 9.87 -12.35
N THR A 29 -41.11 11.19 -12.38
CA THR A 29 -41.18 11.99 -13.61
C THR A 29 -39.97 11.82 -14.50
N ILE A 30 -38.86 11.36 -13.93
CA ILE A 30 -37.61 11.07 -14.63
C ILE A 30 -37.73 9.68 -15.28
N ALA A 31 -37.45 9.59 -16.58
CA ALA A 31 -37.45 8.31 -17.25
C ALA A 31 -36.32 7.41 -16.72
N VAL A 32 -36.55 6.09 -16.73
CA VAL A 32 -35.63 5.12 -16.11
C VAL A 32 -34.25 5.13 -16.77
N ASP A 33 -34.18 5.37 -18.07
CA ASP A 33 -32.96 5.49 -18.87
C ASP A 33 -32.22 6.80 -18.65
N GLU A 34 -32.87 7.82 -18.09
CA GLU A 34 -32.26 9.10 -17.75
C GLU A 34 -31.60 9.14 -16.36
N VAL A 35 -31.82 8.09 -15.54
CA VAL A 35 -31.21 8.01 -14.21
C VAL A 35 -29.71 7.70 -14.34
N ASN A 36 -28.89 8.65 -13.88
CA ASN A 36 -27.43 8.55 -13.94
C ASN A 36 -26.85 7.91 -12.70
N PHE A 37 -26.33 6.70 -12.86
CA PHE A 37 -25.58 6.03 -11.79
C PHE A 37 -24.23 6.69 -11.59
N PRO A 38 -23.86 7.08 -10.36
CA PRO A 38 -22.56 7.68 -10.08
C PRO A 38 -21.41 6.75 -10.47
N GLU A 39 -20.37 7.33 -11.04
CA GLU A 39 -19.12 6.64 -11.31
C GLU A 39 -17.97 7.42 -10.69
N VAL A 40 -16.92 6.73 -10.27
CA VAL A 40 -15.68 7.35 -9.79
C VAL A 40 -14.58 7.00 -10.76
N GLU A 41 -13.88 8.01 -11.22
CA GLU A 41 -12.75 7.86 -12.13
C GLU A 41 -11.54 8.63 -11.57
N ILE A 42 -10.40 7.94 -11.48
CA ILE A 42 -9.14 8.50 -11.01
C ILE A 42 -8.12 8.21 -12.10
N CYS A 43 -7.60 9.27 -12.71
CA CYS A 43 -6.60 9.16 -13.76
C CYS A 43 -5.24 9.63 -13.23
N ALA A 44 -4.23 8.80 -13.41
CA ALA A 44 -2.83 9.14 -13.19
C ALA A 44 -2.14 9.34 -14.53
N SER A 45 -1.51 10.49 -14.72
CA SER A 45 -0.71 10.78 -15.91
C SER A 45 0.77 10.60 -15.60
N LEU A 46 1.48 9.94 -16.50
CA LEU A 46 2.92 9.70 -16.45
C LEU A 46 3.59 10.50 -17.57
N SER A 47 4.57 11.32 -17.22
CA SER A 47 5.36 12.14 -18.13
C SER A 47 6.85 11.91 -17.91
N ASP A 48 7.68 12.50 -18.77
CA ASP A 48 9.15 12.38 -18.69
C ASP A 48 9.66 10.91 -18.68
N ILE A 49 9.01 10.08 -19.51
CA ILE A 49 9.23 8.64 -19.58
C ILE A 49 10.63 8.38 -20.13
N GLN A 50 11.45 7.65 -19.39
CA GLN A 50 12.82 7.29 -19.76
C GLN A 50 12.86 5.96 -20.55
N ASP A 51 13.97 5.71 -21.25
CA ASP A 51 14.12 4.60 -22.20
C ASP A 51 13.61 3.24 -21.68
N GLU A 52 14.00 2.82 -20.49
CA GLU A 52 13.57 1.54 -19.93
C GLU A 52 12.08 1.54 -19.52
N GLN A 53 11.53 2.69 -19.16
CA GLN A 53 10.14 2.83 -18.73
C GLN A 53 9.16 2.65 -19.89
N HIS A 54 9.57 2.91 -21.13
CA HIS A 54 8.74 2.69 -22.32
C HIS A 54 8.25 1.23 -22.41
N SER A 55 9.01 0.27 -21.93
CA SER A 55 8.61 -1.14 -21.92
C SER A 55 7.46 -1.44 -20.97
N VAL A 56 7.30 -0.63 -19.90
CA VAL A 56 6.23 -0.79 -18.90
C VAL A 56 4.95 -0.12 -19.35
N VAL A 57 5.06 1.07 -19.97
CA VAL A 57 3.92 1.89 -20.36
C VAL A 57 3.49 1.71 -21.81
N GLY A 58 4.05 0.77 -22.54
CA GLY A 58 3.89 0.61 -23.98
C GLY A 58 2.44 0.70 -24.48
N ASP A 59 1.52 0.07 -23.76
CA ASP A 59 0.09 0.08 -24.09
C ASP A 59 -0.69 1.26 -23.44
N TRP A 60 -0.04 2.06 -22.59
CA TRP A 60 -0.70 3.12 -21.81
C TRP A 60 -0.56 4.52 -22.38
N TYR A 61 0.09 4.65 -23.54
CA TYR A 61 0.24 5.95 -24.16
C TYR A 61 -1.12 6.59 -24.50
N SER A 62 -1.27 7.83 -24.06
CA SER A 62 -2.46 8.65 -24.29
C SER A 62 -2.35 9.53 -25.52
N ASN A 63 -1.12 9.73 -26.03
CA ASN A 63 -0.82 10.53 -27.22
C ASN A 63 -0.01 9.75 -28.27
N THR A 64 -0.01 10.26 -29.51
CA THR A 64 0.71 9.66 -30.63
C THR A 64 2.22 9.87 -30.57
N ASP A 65 2.66 10.88 -29.82
CA ASP A 65 4.07 11.26 -29.73
C ASP A 65 4.83 10.42 -28.68
N LEU A 66 4.13 9.52 -27.99
CA LEU A 66 4.67 8.62 -26.96
C LEU A 66 5.40 9.37 -25.83
N THR A 67 4.92 10.57 -25.49
CA THR A 67 5.50 11.40 -24.42
C THR A 67 4.70 11.34 -23.12
N GLU A 68 3.43 10.93 -23.21
CA GLU A 68 2.52 10.85 -22.07
C GLU A 68 1.79 9.52 -22.06
N ALA A 69 1.77 8.87 -20.91
CA ALA A 69 0.98 7.69 -20.65
C ALA A 69 0.00 7.96 -19.52
N SER A 70 -1.11 7.23 -19.50
CA SER A 70 -2.11 7.37 -18.44
C SER A 70 -2.62 6.03 -17.95
N VAL A 71 -2.91 5.98 -16.66
CA VAL A 71 -3.57 4.83 -16.03
C VAL A 71 -4.81 5.35 -15.32
N THR A 72 -5.94 4.77 -15.65
CA THR A 72 -7.24 5.19 -15.12
C THR A 72 -7.85 4.07 -14.30
N TYR A 73 -8.13 4.36 -13.04
CA TYR A 73 -8.99 3.54 -12.17
C TYR A 73 -10.43 4.02 -12.36
N ARG A 74 -11.35 3.15 -12.74
CA ARG A 74 -12.78 3.44 -12.86
C ARG A 74 -13.58 2.49 -12.00
N PHE A 75 -14.42 3.05 -11.15
CA PHE A 75 -15.36 2.32 -10.31
C PHE A 75 -16.78 2.61 -10.77
N SER A 76 -17.43 1.61 -11.36
CA SER A 76 -18.74 1.76 -12.02
C SER A 76 -19.56 0.47 -11.88
N LEU A 77 -20.81 0.54 -12.25
CA LEU A 77 -21.70 -0.62 -12.29
C LEU A 77 -21.19 -1.69 -13.27
N ARG A 78 -21.39 -2.93 -12.90
CA ARG A 78 -21.16 -4.08 -13.79
C ARG A 78 -22.03 -3.97 -15.04
N GLY A 79 -21.47 -4.34 -16.21
CA GLY A 79 -22.18 -4.27 -17.49
C GLY A 79 -23.42 -5.17 -17.58
N ASN A 80 -23.52 -6.21 -16.76
CA ASN A 80 -24.67 -7.13 -16.72
C ASN A 80 -25.74 -6.72 -15.69
N PHE A 81 -25.56 -5.61 -14.96
CA PHE A 81 -26.55 -5.12 -14.00
C PHE A 81 -27.79 -4.59 -14.70
N LYS A 82 -28.95 -5.07 -14.29
CA LYS A 82 -30.26 -4.70 -14.88
C LYS A 82 -30.76 -3.41 -14.24
N ARG A 83 -30.29 -2.26 -14.74
CA ARG A 83 -30.56 -0.91 -14.18
C ARG A 83 -32.06 -0.62 -14.11
N GLU A 84 -32.78 -0.85 -15.20
CA GLU A 84 -34.21 -0.57 -15.31
C GLU A 84 -35.00 -1.33 -14.23
N LYS A 85 -34.83 -2.65 -14.17
CA LYS A 85 -35.51 -3.47 -13.19
C LYS A 85 -35.26 -3.05 -11.75
N TRP A 86 -34.00 -2.72 -11.44
CA TRP A 86 -33.61 -2.28 -10.11
C TRP A 86 -34.27 -0.93 -9.74
N ILE A 87 -34.31 0.03 -10.68
CA ILE A 87 -34.98 1.31 -10.47
C ILE A 87 -36.47 1.14 -10.23
N GLU A 88 -37.13 0.28 -11.01
CA GLU A 88 -38.55 -0.05 -10.84
C GLU A 88 -38.81 -0.65 -9.46
N GLU A 89 -38.02 -1.61 -9.01
CA GLU A 89 -38.10 -2.18 -7.66
C GLU A 89 -37.96 -1.14 -6.56
N GLN A 90 -37.02 -0.19 -6.69
CA GLN A 90 -36.88 0.92 -5.72
C GLN A 90 -38.10 1.83 -5.73
N ARG A 91 -38.65 2.17 -6.89
CA ARG A 91 -39.86 2.99 -7.03
C ARG A 91 -41.10 2.33 -6.46
N GLU A 92 -41.24 1.03 -6.64
CA GLU A 92 -42.34 0.23 -6.05
C GLU A 92 -42.25 0.23 -4.53
N GLU A 93 -41.06 0.07 -3.96
CA GLU A 93 -40.84 0.11 -2.52
C GLU A 93 -41.19 1.49 -1.93
N ILE A 94 -40.78 2.57 -2.59
CA ILE A 94 -41.14 3.94 -2.20
C ILE A 94 -42.66 4.12 -2.27
N ALA A 95 -43.32 3.65 -3.32
CA ALA A 95 -44.78 3.72 -3.47
C ALA A 95 -45.50 2.93 -2.38
N ARG A 96 -44.94 1.79 -1.96
CA ARG A 96 -45.46 0.99 -0.85
C ARG A 96 -45.38 1.78 0.46
N ARG A 97 -44.21 2.37 0.77
CA ARG A 97 -44.01 3.17 1.98
C ARG A 97 -44.92 4.40 2.02
N LYS A 98 -45.05 5.12 0.93
CA LYS A 98 -46.00 6.26 0.82
C LYS A 98 -47.44 5.85 1.16
N ARG A 99 -47.86 4.66 0.71
CA ARG A 99 -49.22 4.14 1.02
C ARG A 99 -49.37 3.74 2.49
N ASP A 100 -48.28 3.24 3.10
CA ASP A 100 -48.31 2.84 4.50
C ASP A 100 -48.28 4.08 5.43
N ASP A 101 -47.49 5.06 5.11
CA ASP A 101 -47.45 6.36 5.84
C ASP A 101 -48.80 7.10 5.74
N ALA A 102 -49.46 7.03 4.59
CA ALA A 102 -50.79 7.64 4.42
C ALA A 102 -51.90 6.99 5.27
N LYS A 103 -51.67 5.80 5.84
CA LYS A 103 -52.60 5.13 6.76
C LYS A 103 -52.42 5.55 8.22
N VAL A 104 -51.31 6.27 8.55
CA VAL A 104 -51.02 6.74 9.90
C VAL A 104 -51.88 7.98 10.17
N PRO A 105 -52.54 8.10 11.37
CA PRO A 105 -53.34 9.29 11.70
C PRO A 105 -52.54 10.56 11.62
N ALA A 106 -53.14 11.63 11.08
CA ALA A 106 -52.48 12.92 10.81
C ALA A 106 -51.88 13.60 12.07
N GLU A 107 -52.31 13.20 13.26
CA GLU A 107 -51.78 13.69 14.54
C GLU A 107 -50.39 13.14 14.88
N CYS A 108 -49.93 12.08 14.17
CA CYS A 108 -48.65 11.40 14.41
C CYS A 108 -47.65 11.56 13.26
N VAL A 109 -47.99 12.23 12.19
CA VAL A 109 -47.14 12.33 10.98
C VAL A 109 -46.53 13.72 10.93
N LEU A 110 -45.20 13.79 10.81
CA LEU A 110 -44.51 14.93 10.24
C LEU A 110 -45.13 15.22 8.86
N ASP A 111 -45.39 16.50 8.57
CA ASP A 111 -45.99 16.94 7.30
C ASP A 111 -45.50 16.07 6.13
N PRO A 112 -46.41 15.38 5.38
CA PRO A 112 -46.04 14.49 4.29
C PRO A 112 -45.22 15.17 3.20
N GLU A 113 -45.33 16.50 3.06
CA GLU A 113 -44.53 17.29 2.10
C GLU A 113 -43.07 17.45 2.56
N LEU A 114 -42.76 17.21 3.84
CA LEU A 114 -41.41 17.25 4.40
C LEU A 114 -40.69 15.88 4.39
N LEU A 115 -41.39 14.80 4.06
CA LEU A 115 -40.78 13.45 4.01
C LEU A 115 -39.96 13.26 2.74
N ASP A 116 -38.66 13.29 2.90
CA ASP A 116 -37.73 12.97 1.80
C ASP A 116 -37.64 11.45 1.58
N TYR A 117 -38.51 10.91 0.72
CA TYR A 117 -38.54 9.49 0.36
C TYR A 117 -37.30 9.03 -0.40
N SER A 118 -36.44 9.93 -0.89
CA SER A 118 -35.16 9.57 -1.51
C SER A 118 -34.21 8.90 -0.52
N SER A 119 -34.37 9.14 0.78
CA SER A 119 -33.58 8.50 1.84
C SER A 119 -33.75 6.99 1.89
N TYR A 120 -34.90 6.48 1.43
CA TYR A 120 -35.20 5.05 1.39
C TYR A 120 -34.66 4.33 0.16
N VAL A 121 -34.10 5.06 -0.79
CA VAL A 121 -33.43 4.46 -1.95
C VAL A 121 -32.12 3.85 -1.50
N ASP A 122 -31.94 2.56 -1.73
CA ASP A 122 -30.66 1.90 -1.53
C ASP A 122 -29.66 2.31 -2.63
N PHE A 123 -28.37 2.26 -2.29
CA PHE A 123 -27.32 2.43 -3.29
C PHE A 123 -26.72 1.04 -3.60
N PRO A 124 -26.70 0.59 -4.87
CA PRO A 124 -26.31 -0.76 -5.21
C PRO A 124 -24.78 -0.94 -5.23
N ILE A 125 -24.08 -0.55 -4.14
CA ILE A 125 -22.62 -0.58 -4.05
C ILE A 125 -22.05 -1.98 -4.32
N GLY A 126 -22.75 -3.04 -3.93
CA GLY A 126 -22.37 -4.43 -4.17
C GLY A 126 -22.29 -4.82 -5.65
N GLU A 127 -22.93 -4.04 -6.53
CA GLU A 127 -22.94 -4.26 -7.97
C GLU A 127 -21.87 -3.45 -8.72
N TYR A 128 -21.13 -2.62 -7.98
CA TYR A 128 -20.02 -1.85 -8.53
C TYR A 128 -18.75 -2.69 -8.57
N ARG A 129 -17.92 -2.44 -9.57
CA ARG A 129 -16.60 -3.04 -9.75
C ARG A 129 -15.62 -1.99 -10.24
N HIS A 130 -14.38 -2.16 -9.84
CA HIS A 130 -13.31 -1.37 -10.41
C HIS A 130 -12.70 -2.06 -11.62
N THR A 131 -12.28 -1.25 -12.57
CA THR A 131 -11.43 -1.63 -13.70
C THR A 131 -10.26 -0.65 -13.76
N ILE A 132 -9.09 -1.12 -14.19
CA ILE A 132 -7.91 -0.27 -14.37
C ILE A 132 -7.47 -0.44 -15.81
N TYR A 133 -7.41 0.66 -16.54
CA TYR A 133 -7.06 0.64 -17.96
C TYR A 133 -6.06 1.74 -18.31
N GLY A 134 -5.29 1.51 -19.38
CA GLY A 134 -4.25 2.41 -19.85
C GLY A 134 -4.64 3.20 -21.10
N GLY A 135 -3.98 4.33 -21.30
CA GLY A 135 -4.11 5.13 -22.51
C GLY A 135 -5.50 5.72 -22.74
N GLY A 136 -6.31 5.88 -21.69
CA GLY A 136 -7.68 6.40 -21.79
C GLY A 136 -8.67 5.46 -22.52
N ARG A 137 -8.31 4.19 -22.72
CA ARG A 137 -9.12 3.22 -23.47
C ARG A 137 -9.67 2.15 -22.52
N PRO A 138 -10.97 2.12 -22.22
CA PRO A 138 -11.58 1.12 -21.33
C PRO A 138 -11.36 -0.34 -21.76
N SER A 139 -11.10 -0.60 -23.04
CA SER A 139 -10.78 -1.91 -23.58
C SER A 139 -9.33 -2.37 -23.33
N ASN A 140 -8.47 -1.44 -22.88
CA ASN A 140 -7.06 -1.70 -22.62
C ASN A 140 -6.82 -1.88 -21.12
N GLU A 141 -7.23 -3.02 -20.59
CA GLU A 141 -7.08 -3.34 -19.17
C GLU A 141 -5.61 -3.51 -18.80
N CYS A 142 -5.18 -2.81 -17.74
CA CYS A 142 -3.80 -2.87 -17.27
C CYS A 142 -3.49 -4.21 -16.60
N GLU A 143 -2.41 -4.85 -17.01
CA GLU A 143 -1.91 -6.06 -16.38
C GLU A 143 -1.39 -5.78 -14.97
N SER A 144 -1.76 -6.64 -14.03
CA SER A 144 -1.45 -6.43 -12.61
C SER A 144 0.03 -6.36 -12.29
N TRP A 145 0.87 -7.07 -13.04
CA TRP A 145 2.31 -7.07 -12.83
C TRP A 145 2.96 -5.75 -13.27
N LEU A 146 2.45 -5.11 -14.34
CA LEU A 146 2.90 -3.79 -14.77
C LEU A 146 2.52 -2.72 -13.74
N LEU A 147 1.32 -2.80 -13.15
CA LEU A 147 0.90 -1.89 -12.10
C LEU A 147 1.77 -2.01 -10.83
N GLN A 148 2.33 -3.18 -10.55
CA GLN A 148 3.23 -3.37 -9.42
C GLN A 148 4.59 -2.69 -9.61
N MET A 149 4.96 -2.33 -10.84
CA MET A 149 6.16 -1.56 -11.15
C MET A 149 5.98 -0.06 -10.91
N ILE A 150 4.75 0.40 -10.64
CA ILE A 150 4.47 1.78 -10.22
C ILE A 150 4.42 1.79 -8.69
N ARG A 151 5.34 2.51 -8.10
CA ARG A 151 5.37 2.72 -6.65
C ARG A 151 4.83 4.10 -6.33
N VAL A 152 3.84 4.14 -5.44
CA VAL A 152 3.27 5.39 -4.95
C VAL A 152 3.70 5.60 -3.51
N GLU A 153 4.32 6.74 -3.23
CA GLU A 153 4.66 7.19 -1.87
C GLU A 153 3.68 8.27 -1.44
N ILE A 154 2.82 7.94 -0.48
CA ILE A 154 1.84 8.88 0.06
C ILE A 154 2.46 9.62 1.23
N LEU A 155 2.45 10.94 1.15
CA LEU A 155 2.92 11.83 2.20
C LEU A 155 1.72 12.35 3.00
N ASP A 156 1.36 11.68 4.07
CA ASP A 156 0.28 12.12 4.96
C ASP A 156 0.61 13.44 5.65
N ALA A 157 -0.40 14.28 5.88
CA ALA A 157 -0.23 15.56 6.58
C ALA A 157 0.18 15.37 8.05
N LEU A 158 -0.37 14.34 8.71
CA LEU A 158 0.02 13.89 10.05
C LEU A 158 0.94 12.66 9.91
N ARG A 159 2.20 12.90 9.62
CA ARG A 159 3.19 11.85 9.39
C ARG A 159 3.67 11.30 10.72
N ASP A 160 3.62 10.00 10.87
CA ASP A 160 4.39 9.30 11.90
C ASP A 160 5.86 9.17 11.46
N ALA A 161 6.47 10.35 11.20
CA ALA A 161 7.86 10.43 10.78
C ALA A 161 8.80 9.78 11.80
N GLU A 162 8.43 9.81 13.08
CA GLU A 162 9.18 9.14 14.12
C GLU A 162 9.25 7.64 13.88
N ARG A 163 8.12 7.02 13.56
CA ARG A 163 8.03 5.59 13.29
C ARG A 163 8.86 5.17 12.07
N GLU A 164 8.87 5.98 11.02
CA GLU A 164 9.59 5.69 9.78
C GLU A 164 11.11 5.91 9.89
N LEU A 165 11.54 6.80 10.79
CA LEU A 165 12.95 7.19 10.96
C LEU A 165 13.68 6.44 12.08
N VAL A 166 12.95 5.81 13.01
CA VAL A 166 13.54 5.06 14.13
C VAL A 166 14.04 3.69 13.65
N ALA A 167 15.09 3.17 14.29
CA ALA A 167 15.63 1.84 13.99
C ALA A 167 14.59 0.71 14.16
N GLY A 168 14.64 -0.27 13.30
CA GLY A 168 13.87 -1.51 13.40
C GLY A 168 12.77 -1.68 12.33
N GLY A 169 12.74 -2.84 11.72
CA GLY A 169 11.74 -3.27 10.72
C GLY A 169 12.12 -2.99 9.27
N GLU A 170 11.85 -3.95 8.42
CA GLU A 170 12.20 -3.91 6.98
C GLU A 170 11.36 -2.93 6.17
N GLN A 171 10.17 -2.62 6.65
CA GLN A 171 9.21 -1.75 5.97
C GLN A 171 9.50 -0.26 6.15
N ARG A 172 10.43 0.11 7.03
CA ARG A 172 10.72 1.51 7.33
C ARG A 172 11.49 2.19 6.23
N LEU A 173 11.15 3.44 5.98
CA LEU A 173 11.74 4.24 4.91
C LEU A 173 13.26 4.30 5.01
N LEU A 174 13.82 4.55 6.22
CA LEU A 174 15.27 4.59 6.41
C LEU A 174 15.96 3.29 5.98
N PHE A 175 15.43 2.13 6.38
CA PHE A 175 15.99 0.84 5.98
C PHE A 175 15.93 0.64 4.46
N ARG A 176 14.78 0.99 3.84
CA ARG A 176 14.62 0.92 2.38
C ARG A 176 15.66 1.76 1.64
N VAL A 177 15.88 3.01 2.08
CA VAL A 177 16.89 3.92 1.51
C VAL A 177 18.30 3.36 1.66
N LEU A 178 18.63 2.80 2.84
CA LEU A 178 19.93 2.19 3.08
C LEU A 178 20.14 0.95 2.21
N ARG A 179 19.13 0.08 2.09
CA ARG A 179 19.19 -1.14 1.28
C ARG A 179 19.34 -0.85 -0.21
N GLN A 180 18.64 0.16 -0.74
CA GLN A 180 18.73 0.55 -2.16
C GLN A 180 20.14 0.98 -2.60
N SER A 181 21.02 1.31 -1.65
CA SER A 181 22.39 1.70 -1.99
C SER A 181 23.25 0.57 -2.53
N GLY A 182 22.69 -0.64 -2.61
CA GLY A 182 23.33 -1.82 -3.21
C GLY A 182 24.35 -2.50 -2.29
N ASP A 183 24.44 -3.79 -2.44
CA ASP A 183 25.32 -4.67 -1.64
C ASP A 183 26.81 -4.32 -1.76
N SER A 184 27.24 -3.70 -2.86
CA SER A 184 28.62 -3.30 -3.10
C SER A 184 29.11 -2.16 -2.21
N ARG A 185 28.20 -1.34 -1.66
CA ARG A 185 28.59 -0.19 -0.82
C ARG A 185 28.94 -0.55 0.64
N TYR A 186 28.50 -1.74 1.09
CA TYR A 186 28.71 -2.18 2.47
C TYR A 186 29.86 -3.18 2.61
N THR A 187 30.85 -3.16 1.70
CA THR A 187 31.98 -4.08 1.72
C THR A 187 32.75 -4.04 3.04
N ASP A 188 32.97 -2.86 3.60
CA ASP A 188 33.67 -2.73 4.89
C ASP A 188 32.81 -3.26 6.06
N VAL A 189 31.50 -3.06 6.03
CA VAL A 189 30.57 -3.63 7.04
C VAL A 189 30.62 -5.15 6.96
N LYS A 190 30.56 -5.73 5.77
CA LYS A 190 30.65 -7.19 5.57
C LYS A 190 31.99 -7.73 6.06
N ARG A 191 33.09 -7.01 5.78
CA ARG A 191 34.43 -7.39 6.27
C ARG A 191 34.45 -7.41 7.79
N LEU A 192 33.98 -6.34 8.46
CA LEU A 192 33.93 -6.25 9.92
C LEU A 192 33.04 -7.33 10.56
N ILE A 193 31.95 -7.74 9.90
CA ILE A 193 31.11 -8.86 10.35
C ILE A 193 31.90 -10.16 10.32
N ASN A 194 32.66 -10.41 9.24
CA ASN A 194 33.52 -11.59 9.17
C ASN A 194 34.66 -11.56 10.19
N ASP A 195 35.26 -10.39 10.42
CA ASP A 195 36.29 -10.23 11.46
C ASP A 195 35.73 -10.49 12.86
N LEU A 196 34.50 -10.00 13.15
CA LEU A 196 33.79 -10.29 14.38
C LEU A 196 33.53 -11.80 14.55
N LYS A 197 33.09 -12.47 13.49
CA LYS A 197 32.89 -13.92 13.50
C LYS A 197 34.19 -14.64 13.86
N ASN A 198 35.29 -14.30 13.18
CA ASN A 198 36.60 -14.91 13.43
C ASN A 198 37.09 -14.63 14.87
N ALA A 199 36.82 -13.43 15.41
CA ALA A 199 37.17 -13.08 16.79
C ALA A 199 36.38 -13.91 17.82
N ILE A 200 35.08 -14.14 17.57
CA ILE A 200 34.24 -14.98 18.41
C ILE A 200 34.70 -16.44 18.37
N ASP A 201 34.98 -16.97 17.18
CA ASP A 201 35.44 -18.35 17.00
C ASP A 201 36.82 -18.57 17.67
N ALA A 202 37.66 -17.54 17.79
CA ALA A 202 38.97 -17.57 18.39
C ALA A 202 38.98 -17.19 19.90
N ASP A 203 37.84 -16.81 20.50
CA ASP A 203 37.77 -16.37 21.87
C ASP A 203 38.14 -17.47 22.87
N PRO A 204 39.14 -17.23 23.74
CA PRO A 204 39.60 -18.25 24.68
C PRO A 204 38.52 -18.73 25.67
N SER A 205 37.61 -17.81 26.08
CA SER A 205 36.53 -18.13 27.02
C SER A 205 35.51 -19.07 26.38
N LEU A 206 35.15 -18.82 25.13
CA LEU A 206 34.24 -19.70 24.39
C LEU A 206 34.86 -21.06 24.09
N THR A 207 36.16 -21.08 23.80
CA THR A 207 36.93 -22.31 23.62
C THR A 207 37.00 -23.13 24.90
N ALA A 208 37.19 -22.46 26.05
CA ALA A 208 37.19 -23.15 27.36
C ALA A 208 35.82 -23.75 27.69
N ILE A 209 34.72 -23.00 27.47
CA ILE A 209 33.36 -23.51 27.68
C ILE A 209 33.09 -24.72 26.76
N LYS A 210 33.49 -24.65 25.49
CA LYS A 210 33.37 -25.76 24.55
C LYS A 210 34.03 -27.01 25.09
N LYS A 211 35.27 -26.88 25.58
CA LYS A 211 36.03 -27.98 26.12
C LYS A 211 35.36 -28.57 27.37
N GLU A 212 34.90 -27.72 28.28
CA GLU A 212 34.21 -28.16 29.50
C GLU A 212 32.92 -28.94 29.17
N VAL A 213 32.13 -28.47 28.22
CA VAL A 213 30.92 -29.16 27.79
C VAL A 213 31.24 -30.49 27.10
N GLN A 214 32.32 -30.54 26.27
CA GLN A 214 32.78 -31.80 25.68
C GLN A 214 33.20 -32.82 26.71
N GLU A 215 33.96 -32.40 27.74
CA GLU A 215 34.36 -33.27 28.85
C GLU A 215 33.18 -33.78 29.66
N LEU A 216 32.17 -32.94 29.91
CA LEU A 216 30.94 -33.37 30.58
C LEU A 216 30.13 -34.35 29.75
N LEU A 217 30.00 -34.11 28.44
CA LEU A 217 29.32 -35.04 27.55
C LEU A 217 30.00 -36.38 27.49
N ALA A 218 31.31 -36.42 27.41
CA ALA A 218 32.08 -37.68 27.42
C ALA A 218 31.88 -38.49 28.73
N ARG A 219 31.62 -37.80 29.86
CA ARG A 219 31.32 -38.48 31.16
C ARG A 219 29.88 -38.98 31.26
N VAL A 220 28.92 -38.29 30.61
CA VAL A 220 27.49 -38.62 30.71
C VAL A 220 27.06 -39.58 29.59
N SER A 221 27.76 -39.56 28.47
CA SER A 221 27.49 -40.44 27.34
C SER A 221 27.82 -41.90 27.71
N LEU A 222 26.83 -42.78 27.54
CA LEU A 222 26.99 -44.23 27.69
C LEU A 222 27.50 -44.87 26.38
N SER A 223 27.93 -44.06 25.43
CA SER A 223 28.34 -44.49 24.11
C SER A 223 29.75 -45.07 24.07
N SER A 224 30.05 -45.75 22.97
CA SER A 224 31.33 -46.38 22.72
C SER A 224 32.51 -45.39 22.78
N PRO A 225 33.71 -45.80 23.26
CA PRO A 225 34.88 -44.90 23.31
C PRO A 225 35.31 -44.28 21.98
N ASP A 226 34.83 -44.83 20.88
CA ASP A 226 35.17 -44.38 19.52
C ASP A 226 34.17 -43.35 18.92
N GLU A 227 33.13 -42.93 19.66
CA GLU A 227 32.22 -41.88 19.18
C GLU A 227 32.84 -40.50 19.37
N ASP A 228 32.87 -39.75 18.27
CA ASP A 228 33.35 -38.36 18.24
C ASP A 228 32.32 -37.42 18.92
N HIS A 229 32.61 -37.01 20.14
CA HIS A 229 31.81 -36.06 20.91
C HIS A 229 32.20 -34.62 20.64
N SER A 230 32.69 -34.32 19.42
CA SER A 230 33.07 -32.94 19.06
C SER A 230 31.87 -32.04 19.06
N ILE A 231 31.94 -30.93 19.83
CA ILE A 231 30.93 -29.87 19.86
C ILE A 231 31.45 -28.67 19.06
N GLY A 232 30.63 -28.15 18.14
CA GLY A 232 30.87 -26.89 17.47
C GLY A 232 30.01 -25.77 18.08
N LEU A 233 30.60 -24.66 18.45
CA LEU A 233 29.85 -23.42 18.65
C LEU A 233 29.73 -22.76 17.26
N GLN A 234 28.51 -22.60 16.78
CA GLN A 234 28.28 -21.94 15.51
C GLN A 234 27.77 -20.52 15.77
N PHE A 235 28.53 -19.53 15.31
CA PHE A 235 28.04 -18.17 15.25
C PHE A 235 27.03 -18.05 14.11
N THR A 236 25.80 -17.70 14.42
CA THR A 236 24.79 -17.41 13.39
C THR A 236 25.24 -16.19 12.63
N ALA A 237 25.49 -16.32 11.33
CA ALA A 237 25.95 -15.22 10.50
C ALA A 237 24.97 -14.05 10.58
N ILE A 238 25.46 -12.89 11.01
CA ILE A 238 24.70 -11.64 10.97
C ILE A 238 24.81 -11.12 9.54
N GLU A 239 23.70 -11.04 8.85
CA GLU A 239 23.65 -10.41 7.54
C GLU A 239 23.82 -8.89 7.67
N ALA A 240 24.44 -8.26 6.66
CA ALA A 240 24.58 -6.79 6.63
C ALA A 240 23.20 -6.10 6.76
N ALA A 241 22.15 -6.70 6.22
CA ALA A 241 20.78 -6.23 6.36
C ALA A 241 20.31 -6.13 7.81
N GLU A 242 20.69 -7.07 8.68
CA GLU A 242 20.34 -7.04 10.10
C GLU A 242 21.00 -5.87 10.84
N ILE A 243 22.21 -5.50 10.44
CA ILE A 243 22.90 -4.31 10.99
C ILE A 243 22.21 -3.05 10.50
N LEU A 244 21.86 -2.99 9.21
CA LEU A 244 21.16 -1.84 8.63
C LEU A 244 19.80 -1.59 9.30
N LYS A 245 19.08 -2.63 9.69
CA LYS A 245 17.83 -2.50 10.46
C LYS A 245 18.01 -1.80 11.81
N LYS A 246 19.22 -1.88 12.40
CA LYS A 246 19.53 -1.27 13.71
C LYS A 246 20.05 0.15 13.59
N ILE A 247 20.25 0.67 12.38
CA ILE A 247 20.67 2.05 12.15
C ILE A 247 19.47 2.97 12.35
N GLY A 248 19.60 3.96 13.22
CA GLY A 248 18.66 5.05 13.42
C GLY A 248 19.25 6.37 13.02
N MET A 249 18.42 7.37 12.73
CA MET A 249 18.87 8.73 12.43
C MET A 249 18.95 9.57 13.71
N THR A 250 19.92 10.47 13.72
CA THR A 250 20.06 11.53 14.71
C THR A 250 20.11 12.88 14.01
N TYR A 251 19.77 13.96 14.70
CA TYR A 251 19.73 15.30 14.13
C TYR A 251 20.56 16.28 14.93
N GLY A 252 21.33 17.12 14.22
CA GLY A 252 22.08 18.25 14.78
C GLY A 252 23.50 17.90 15.24
N ALA A 253 24.27 18.94 15.62
CA ALA A 253 25.65 18.82 16.09
C ALA A 253 25.75 18.03 17.41
N ASN A 254 24.75 18.16 18.27
CA ASN A 254 24.55 17.28 19.43
C ASN A 254 23.52 16.23 19.02
N PRO A 255 23.91 14.98 18.75
CA PRO A 255 23.03 14.00 18.15
C PRO A 255 21.84 13.70 19.07
N ILE A 256 20.69 14.25 18.69
CA ILE A 256 19.42 13.97 19.34
C ILE A 256 18.70 12.90 18.50
N THR A 257 18.22 11.87 19.17
CA THR A 257 17.43 10.83 18.50
C THR A 257 16.12 11.41 17.96
N VAL A 258 15.62 10.86 16.85
CA VAL A 258 14.37 11.28 16.22
C VAL A 258 13.20 11.35 17.22
N ALA A 259 13.11 10.40 18.16
CA ALA A 259 12.08 10.37 19.20
C ALA A 259 12.06 11.62 20.12
N ARG A 260 13.15 12.38 20.18
CA ARG A 260 13.24 13.60 20.99
C ARG A 260 13.16 14.88 20.16
N ASN A 261 13.05 14.78 18.87
CA ASN A 261 12.89 15.91 17.97
C ASN A 261 11.42 16.34 17.87
N GLY A 262 11.20 17.64 17.63
CA GLY A 262 9.85 18.13 17.33
C GLY A 262 9.36 17.64 15.95
N LEU A 263 8.05 17.51 15.80
CA LEU A 263 7.36 17.05 14.60
C LEU A 263 7.83 17.72 13.29
N GLY A 264 8.06 19.02 13.31
CA GLY A 264 8.54 19.75 12.12
C GLY A 264 9.89 19.28 11.60
N ARG A 265 10.84 19.01 12.50
CA ARG A 265 12.17 18.49 12.12
C ARG A 265 12.09 17.04 11.62
N ASN A 266 11.29 16.21 12.28
CA ASN A 266 11.08 14.84 11.83
C ASN A 266 10.43 14.78 10.45
N ASN A 267 9.45 15.66 10.17
CA ASN A 267 8.84 15.77 8.86
C ASN A 267 9.84 16.23 7.78
N LEU A 268 10.75 17.15 8.08
CA LEU A 268 11.81 17.56 7.15
C LEU A 268 12.79 16.42 6.86
N LEU A 269 13.20 15.65 7.89
CA LEU A 269 14.05 14.48 7.70
C LEU A 269 13.36 13.40 6.85
N TYR A 270 12.09 13.14 7.12
CA TYR A 270 11.28 12.22 6.36
C TYR A 270 11.19 12.64 4.88
N LEU A 271 10.84 13.90 4.62
CA LEU A 271 10.79 14.46 3.27
C LEU A 271 12.13 14.35 2.54
N ALA A 272 13.23 14.69 3.23
CA ALA A 272 14.57 14.60 2.65
C ALA A 272 14.92 13.14 2.26
N LEU A 273 14.52 12.15 3.07
CA LEU A 273 14.72 10.75 2.74
C LEU A 273 13.88 10.29 1.54
N VAL A 274 12.60 10.71 1.48
CA VAL A 274 11.75 10.41 0.34
C VAL A 274 12.33 11.01 -0.94
N LEU A 275 12.70 12.29 -0.91
CA LEU A 275 13.33 12.95 -2.07
C LEU A 275 14.67 12.29 -2.45
N SER A 276 15.48 11.87 -1.47
CA SER A 276 16.72 11.13 -1.74
C SER A 276 16.46 9.78 -2.41
N GLN A 277 15.34 9.14 -2.09
CA GLN A 277 14.94 7.89 -2.71
C GLN A 277 14.44 8.11 -4.15
N LEU A 278 13.64 9.16 -4.35
CA LEU A 278 13.10 9.53 -5.66
C LEU A 278 14.19 10.00 -6.64
N ALA A 279 15.24 10.67 -6.13
CA ALA A 279 16.34 11.18 -6.95
C ALA A 279 17.29 10.09 -7.48
N LYS A 280 17.15 8.83 -7.05
CA LYS A 280 17.99 7.74 -7.54
C LYS A 280 17.43 7.23 -8.87
N PRO A 281 18.29 7.02 -9.89
CA PRO A 281 17.87 6.39 -11.13
C PRO A 281 17.32 4.99 -10.84
N THR A 282 16.20 4.66 -11.46
CA THR A 282 15.59 3.33 -11.39
C THR A 282 16.34 2.38 -12.34
N ASN A 283 16.55 1.16 -11.93
CA ASN A 283 17.11 0.12 -12.79
C ASN A 283 16.11 -1.05 -12.89
N ILE A 284 15.24 -0.96 -13.88
CA ILE A 284 14.16 -1.94 -14.11
C ILE A 284 14.75 -3.33 -14.38
N ALA A 285 15.89 -3.42 -15.08
CA ALA A 285 16.55 -4.68 -15.36
C ALA A 285 17.08 -5.37 -14.08
N ALA A 286 17.36 -4.60 -13.02
CA ALA A 286 17.73 -5.11 -11.71
C ALA A 286 16.54 -5.38 -10.78
N GLY A 287 15.29 -5.19 -11.26
CA GLY A 287 14.08 -5.41 -10.50
C GLY A 287 13.64 -4.23 -9.63
N ASP A 288 14.15 -3.03 -9.93
CA ASP A 288 13.66 -1.80 -9.29
C ASP A 288 12.26 -1.42 -9.80
N ASP A 289 11.54 -0.59 -9.01
CA ASP A 289 10.26 -0.03 -9.44
C ASP A 289 10.47 0.89 -10.66
N ALA A 290 9.66 0.74 -11.70
CA ALA A 290 9.79 1.52 -12.93
C ALA A 290 9.46 3.01 -12.74
N PHE A 291 8.49 3.27 -11.87
CA PHE A 291 8.04 4.62 -11.55
C PHE A 291 7.90 4.77 -10.05
N VAL A 292 8.27 5.94 -9.53
CA VAL A 292 8.03 6.32 -8.13
C VAL A 292 7.29 7.65 -8.15
N CYS A 293 6.06 7.64 -7.68
CA CYS A 293 5.14 8.79 -7.67
C CYS A 293 4.91 9.32 -6.24
#